data_b6019241ed76be5d62f394e613a96ca0
#
_entry.id   b6019241ed76be5d62f394e613a96ca0
#
_cell.length_a   1.000
_cell.length_b   1.000
_cell.length_c   1.000
_cell.angle_alpha   90.00
_cell.angle_beta   90.00
_cell.angle_gamma   90.00
#
_symmetry.space_group_name_H-M   'P 1'
#
loop_
_entity.id
_entity.type
_entity.pdbx_description
1 polymer ?
#
loop_
_entity_poly.entity_id
_entity_poly.type
_entity_poly.pdbx_seq_one_letter_code
_entity_poly.pdbx_strand_id
1 'polypeptide(L)'
;MILCCGEALIDMLPRETTKGEPAFSPYAGGAVCNTAVALARLGRPTGFFSGLSSDLMGDIIREKLDASNVDHSYVATSDRPTTLAFVKLVNGAASYAFYDENTAGRMITEADLPEIGDDCRAMHFGAISLIPEPCGSTYEALLMREADKRVISLDPNIRPSFITDADKHRARIERMAAKADILKFSDEDLDWFGLEGALDDKARHWIAAGASLVVITRGSDSTIGYTATQKVEVASEKVEVVDTV
;
A
#
# COMPACT_ATOMS: atom_id res chain seq x y z
N MET A 1 0.46 16.47 -9.62
CA MET A 1 1.17 15.27 -9.17
C MET A 1 0.29 14.45 -8.24
N ILE A 2 0.50 13.10 -8.15
CA ILE A 2 -0.07 12.20 -7.15
C ILE A 2 1.08 11.75 -6.25
N LEU A 3 0.97 11.87 -4.93
CA LEU A 3 1.98 11.41 -3.98
C LEU A 3 1.53 10.09 -3.34
N CYS A 4 2.29 9.02 -3.52
CA CYS A 4 2.05 7.73 -2.87
C CYS A 4 2.85 7.66 -1.57
N CYS A 5 2.17 7.41 -0.45
CA CYS A 5 2.70 7.46 0.91
C CYS A 5 2.54 6.10 1.57
N GLY A 6 3.63 5.38 1.77
CA GLY A 6 3.59 4.05 2.36
C GLY A 6 4.88 3.26 2.16
N GLU A 7 4.80 1.93 2.29
CA GLU A 7 5.98 1.09 2.28
C GLU A 7 6.60 0.89 0.91
N ALA A 8 7.92 0.75 0.93
CA ALA A 8 8.71 0.03 -0.06
C ALA A 8 9.55 -1.03 0.67
N LEU A 9 9.71 -2.17 0.08
CA LEU A 9 10.44 -3.30 0.64
C LEU A 9 11.11 -4.12 -0.46
N ILE A 10 11.93 -5.10 -0.07
CA ILE A 10 12.49 -6.07 -0.99
C ILE A 10 11.82 -7.42 -0.77
N ASP A 11 11.15 -7.91 -1.81
CA ASP A 11 10.69 -9.29 -1.89
C ASP A 11 11.86 -10.20 -2.28
N MET A 12 12.21 -11.12 -1.37
CA MET A 12 13.24 -12.13 -1.57
C MET A 12 12.61 -13.41 -2.12
N LEU A 13 12.53 -13.52 -3.44
CA LEU A 13 11.87 -14.64 -4.10
C LEU A 13 12.79 -15.86 -4.20
N PRO A 14 12.31 -17.07 -3.87
CA PRO A 14 13.10 -18.28 -3.99
C PRO A 14 13.48 -18.53 -5.46
N ARG A 15 14.71 -18.87 -5.67
CA ARG A 15 15.31 -19.21 -6.98
C ARG A 15 16.26 -20.39 -6.80
N GLU A 16 16.77 -20.87 -7.90
CA GLU A 16 17.82 -21.87 -7.96
C GLU A 16 19.00 -21.33 -8.77
N THR A 17 20.21 -21.55 -8.29
CA THR A 17 21.42 -21.23 -9.06
C THR A 17 21.56 -22.20 -10.25
N THR A 18 22.46 -21.88 -11.19
CA THR A 18 22.80 -22.77 -12.32
C THR A 18 23.39 -24.12 -11.87
N LYS A 19 23.74 -24.25 -10.59
CA LYS A 19 24.25 -25.50 -9.98
C LYS A 19 23.19 -26.26 -9.17
N GLY A 20 21.94 -25.78 -9.18
CA GLY A 20 20.85 -26.38 -8.40
C GLY A 20 20.87 -26.04 -6.90
N GLU A 21 21.59 -25.01 -6.49
CA GLU A 21 21.64 -24.58 -5.10
C GLU A 21 20.50 -23.59 -4.79
N PRO A 22 19.86 -23.68 -3.64
CA PRO A 22 18.84 -22.69 -3.24
C PRO A 22 19.42 -21.27 -3.20
N ALA A 23 18.68 -20.30 -3.75
CA ALA A 23 19.03 -18.90 -3.75
C ALA A 23 17.79 -18.02 -3.53
N PHE A 24 18.01 -16.74 -3.27
CA PHE A 24 16.96 -15.73 -3.27
C PHE A 24 17.32 -14.61 -4.25
N SER A 25 16.34 -14.16 -5.01
CA SER A 25 16.49 -13.00 -5.89
C SER A 25 15.72 -11.82 -5.30
N PRO A 26 16.38 -10.65 -5.09
CA PRO A 26 15.73 -9.47 -4.56
C PRO A 26 14.92 -8.75 -5.65
N TYR A 27 13.69 -8.38 -5.30
CA TYR A 27 12.82 -7.54 -6.12
C TYR A 27 12.28 -6.39 -5.28
N ALA A 28 12.36 -5.17 -5.80
CA ALA A 28 11.69 -4.06 -5.15
C ALA A 28 10.17 -4.24 -5.22
N GLY A 29 9.51 -4.14 -4.08
CA GLY A 29 8.08 -4.38 -3.87
C GLY A 29 7.47 -3.42 -2.85
N GLY A 30 6.36 -3.84 -2.28
CA GLY A 30 5.50 -3.03 -1.42
C GLY A 30 4.30 -2.48 -2.19
N ALA A 31 3.09 -2.61 -1.62
CA ALA A 31 1.86 -2.27 -2.33
C ALA A 31 1.83 -0.79 -2.75
N VAL A 32 2.24 0.13 -1.87
CA VAL A 32 2.24 1.56 -2.17
C VAL A 32 3.36 1.94 -3.15
N CYS A 33 4.55 1.34 -3.03
CA CYS A 33 5.62 1.52 -4.01
C CYS A 33 5.20 1.02 -5.40
N ASN A 34 4.56 -0.15 -5.49
CA ASN A 34 4.05 -0.68 -6.75
C ASN A 34 2.95 0.22 -7.34
N THR A 35 2.09 0.82 -6.52
CA THR A 35 1.10 1.82 -6.96
C THR A 35 1.77 3.05 -7.56
N ALA A 36 2.83 3.57 -6.92
CA ALA A 36 3.59 4.71 -7.46
C ALA A 36 4.21 4.38 -8.82
N VAL A 37 4.86 3.22 -8.94
CA VAL A 37 5.43 2.71 -10.18
C VAL A 37 4.36 2.58 -11.29
N ALA A 38 3.19 2.00 -10.95
CA ALA A 38 2.10 1.83 -11.90
C ALA A 38 1.56 3.17 -12.41
N LEU A 39 1.29 4.13 -11.53
CA LEU A 39 0.82 5.46 -11.89
C LEU A 39 1.80 6.21 -12.80
N ALA A 40 3.09 6.17 -12.47
CA ALA A 40 4.13 6.81 -13.26
C ALA A 40 4.25 6.18 -14.66
N ARG A 41 4.21 4.85 -14.75
CA ARG A 41 4.22 4.12 -16.05
C ARG A 41 2.96 4.37 -16.88
N LEU A 42 1.84 4.71 -16.25
CA LEU A 42 0.63 5.19 -16.91
C LEU A 42 0.70 6.67 -17.32
N GLY A 43 1.88 7.30 -17.19
CA GLY A 43 2.14 8.67 -17.65
C GLY A 43 1.62 9.75 -16.69
N ARG A 44 1.38 9.41 -15.41
CA ARG A 44 0.97 10.42 -14.41
C ARG A 44 2.17 10.92 -13.63
N PRO A 45 2.32 12.24 -13.45
CA PRO A 45 3.32 12.78 -12.52
C PRO A 45 3.09 12.20 -11.12
N THR A 46 4.06 11.41 -10.64
CA THR A 46 3.91 10.64 -9.41
C THR A 46 5.12 10.86 -8.51
N GLY A 47 4.85 11.19 -7.25
CA GLY A 47 5.84 11.23 -6.18
C GLY A 47 5.69 10.03 -5.24
N PHE A 48 6.74 9.74 -4.48
CA PHE A 48 6.76 8.68 -3.48
C PHE A 48 7.37 9.16 -2.16
N PHE A 49 6.63 8.97 -1.06
CA PHE A 49 7.06 9.23 0.31
C PHE A 49 7.12 7.95 1.12
N SER A 50 8.28 7.66 1.65
CA SER A 50 8.59 6.54 2.54
C SER A 50 9.91 6.80 3.26
N GLY A 51 10.25 5.97 4.26
CA GLY A 51 11.61 5.84 4.73
C GLY A 51 12.37 4.82 3.87
N LEU A 52 13.46 5.22 3.24
CA LEU A 52 14.34 4.31 2.49
C LEU A 52 15.74 4.25 3.09
N SER A 53 16.27 3.04 3.15
CA SER A 53 17.64 2.80 3.59
C SER A 53 18.67 3.32 2.58
N SER A 54 19.86 3.70 3.07
CA SER A 54 21.07 3.92 2.26
C SER A 54 21.84 2.64 1.97
N ASP A 55 21.30 1.46 2.32
CA ASP A 55 21.94 0.17 2.05
C ASP A 55 21.74 -0.32 0.60
N LEU A 56 22.43 -1.42 0.24
CA LEU A 56 22.35 -2.06 -1.08
C LEU A 56 20.89 -2.37 -1.52
N MET A 57 20.01 -2.75 -0.59
CA MET A 57 18.63 -3.09 -0.90
C MET A 57 17.79 -1.82 -1.13
N GLY A 58 18.11 -0.74 -0.42
CA GLY A 58 17.54 0.58 -0.67
C GLY A 58 17.90 1.13 -2.06
N ASP A 59 19.10 0.83 -2.56
CA ASP A 59 19.50 1.21 -3.91
C ASP A 59 18.65 0.49 -4.98
N ILE A 60 18.36 -0.79 -4.81
CA ILE A 60 17.47 -1.55 -5.72
C ILE A 60 16.07 -0.89 -5.79
N ILE A 61 15.55 -0.40 -4.66
CA ILE A 61 14.26 0.32 -4.64
C ILE A 61 14.38 1.64 -5.41
N ARG A 62 15.43 2.44 -5.18
CA ARG A 62 15.65 3.70 -5.89
C ARG A 62 15.78 3.49 -7.39
N GLU A 63 16.56 2.50 -7.82
CA GLU A 63 16.70 2.15 -9.24
C GLU A 63 15.34 1.82 -9.89
N LYS A 64 14.46 1.10 -9.21
CA LYS A 64 13.09 0.81 -9.71
C LYS A 64 12.25 2.08 -9.83
N LEU A 65 12.31 2.97 -8.84
CA LEU A 65 11.60 4.25 -8.87
C LEU A 65 12.09 5.13 -10.02
N ASP A 66 13.42 5.28 -10.18
CA ASP A 66 14.06 6.01 -11.27
C ASP A 66 13.69 5.45 -12.65
N ALA A 67 13.79 4.13 -12.83
CA ALA A 67 13.43 3.46 -14.08
C ALA A 67 11.96 3.61 -14.45
N SER A 68 11.12 4.01 -13.51
CA SER A 68 9.69 4.24 -13.70
C SER A 68 9.33 5.73 -13.72
N ASN A 69 10.30 6.65 -13.61
CA ASN A 69 10.11 8.10 -13.52
C ASN A 69 9.22 8.52 -12.32
N VAL A 70 9.38 7.87 -11.17
CA VAL A 70 8.76 8.28 -9.92
C VAL A 70 9.66 9.30 -9.22
N ASP A 71 9.12 10.45 -8.85
CA ASP A 71 9.84 11.43 -8.04
C ASP A 71 9.95 10.93 -6.59
N HIS A 72 11.15 10.58 -6.18
CA HIS A 72 11.43 10.15 -4.81
C HIS A 72 12.19 11.18 -3.96
N SER A 73 12.12 12.46 -4.34
CA SER A 73 12.69 13.57 -3.55
C SER A 73 12.01 13.76 -2.18
N TYR A 74 10.82 13.17 -2.01
CA TYR A 74 10.06 13.17 -0.75
C TYR A 74 10.54 12.11 0.26
N VAL A 75 11.44 11.22 -0.14
CA VAL A 75 11.89 10.09 0.70
C VAL A 75 12.74 10.57 1.87
N ALA A 76 12.43 10.06 3.07
CA ALA A 76 13.29 10.17 4.24
C ALA A 76 14.39 9.10 4.16
N THR A 77 15.64 9.50 3.93
CA THR A 77 16.78 8.58 3.86
C THR A 77 17.35 8.29 5.24
N SER A 78 17.66 7.03 5.52
CA SER A 78 18.19 6.55 6.80
C SER A 78 19.22 5.42 6.59
N ASP A 79 20.18 5.27 7.51
CA ASP A 79 21.13 4.14 7.61
C ASP A 79 20.54 2.91 8.31
N ARG A 80 19.28 2.94 8.72
CA ARG A 80 18.56 1.73 9.17
C ARG A 80 18.40 0.75 8.02
N PRO A 81 18.30 -0.58 8.30
CA PRO A 81 18.17 -1.57 7.24
C PRO A 81 16.88 -1.39 6.42
N THR A 82 16.91 -1.89 5.19
CA THR A 82 15.71 -2.03 4.35
C THR A 82 14.80 -3.13 4.89
N THR A 83 13.48 -2.96 4.79
CA THR A 83 12.49 -4.01 5.06
C THR A 83 12.62 -5.14 4.03
N LEU A 84 12.72 -6.39 4.50
CA LEU A 84 12.80 -7.58 3.65
C LEU A 84 11.58 -8.49 3.88
N ALA A 85 11.03 -9.02 2.79
CA ALA A 85 9.99 -10.03 2.79
C ALA A 85 10.50 -11.29 2.10
N PHE A 86 10.80 -12.35 2.86
CA PHE A 86 11.15 -13.64 2.27
C PHE A 86 9.88 -14.42 1.93
N VAL A 87 9.78 -14.81 0.67
CA VAL A 87 8.66 -15.62 0.19
C VAL A 87 9.03 -17.10 0.29
N LYS A 88 8.18 -17.88 0.96
CA LYS A 88 8.26 -19.34 1.00
C LYS A 88 7.00 -19.92 0.40
N LEU A 89 7.14 -20.78 -0.60
CA LEU A 89 6.02 -21.53 -1.14
C LEU A 89 5.76 -22.77 -0.27
N VAL A 90 4.57 -22.85 0.31
CA VAL A 90 4.12 -24.02 1.08
C VAL A 90 2.89 -24.58 0.38
N ASN A 91 3.00 -25.77 -0.20
CA ASN A 91 1.93 -26.41 -0.98
C ASN A 91 1.34 -25.51 -2.09
N GLY A 92 2.17 -24.70 -2.73
CA GLY A 92 1.78 -23.75 -3.79
C GLY A 92 1.19 -22.43 -3.29
N ALA A 93 1.02 -22.24 -1.98
CA ALA A 93 0.61 -20.97 -1.38
C ALA A 93 1.82 -20.19 -0.89
N ALA A 94 1.86 -18.89 -1.15
CA ALA A 94 2.91 -18.01 -0.65
C ALA A 94 2.74 -17.78 0.86
N SER A 95 3.82 -18.00 1.61
CA SER A 95 3.97 -17.63 3.02
C SER A 95 5.12 -16.63 3.12
N TYR A 96 4.96 -15.61 3.93
CA TYR A 96 5.92 -14.52 4.06
C TYR A 96 6.59 -14.52 5.43
N ALA A 97 7.91 -14.35 5.45
CA ALA A 97 8.67 -14.00 6.64
C ALA A 97 9.22 -12.58 6.49
N PHE A 98 8.73 -11.67 7.33
CA PHE A 98 9.12 -10.27 7.27
C PHE A 98 10.21 -9.94 8.28
N TYR A 99 11.16 -9.13 7.83
CA TYR A 99 12.21 -8.53 8.65
C TYR A 99 12.03 -7.02 8.55
N ASP A 100 11.18 -6.49 9.44
CA ASP A 100 10.74 -5.10 9.44
C ASP A 100 11.17 -4.36 10.72
N GLU A 101 11.71 -5.06 11.70
CA GLU A 101 12.06 -4.45 12.96
C GLU A 101 13.19 -3.43 12.80
N ASN A 102 12.97 -2.21 13.26
CA ASN A 102 13.93 -1.11 13.22
C ASN A 102 14.40 -0.69 11.81
N THR A 103 13.63 -1.00 10.77
CA THR A 103 13.94 -0.64 9.38
C THR A 103 13.67 0.84 9.08
N ALA A 104 14.26 1.35 7.98
CA ALA A 104 14.08 2.74 7.57
C ALA A 104 12.60 3.10 7.35
N GLY A 105 11.85 2.24 6.66
CA GLY A 105 10.42 2.46 6.39
C GLY A 105 9.55 2.44 7.64
N ARG A 106 9.83 1.53 8.59
CA ARG A 106 9.08 1.43 9.85
C ARG A 106 9.35 2.60 10.79
N MET A 107 10.58 3.10 10.83
CA MET A 107 11.02 4.05 11.87
C MET A 107 10.85 5.53 11.49
N ILE A 108 10.14 5.85 10.40
CA ILE A 108 9.78 7.23 10.11
C ILE A 108 8.86 7.80 11.20
N THR A 109 9.04 9.08 11.47
CA THR A 109 8.30 9.84 12.47
C THR A 109 7.71 11.12 11.85
N GLU A 110 6.90 11.86 12.60
CA GLU A 110 6.36 13.13 12.11
C GLU A 110 7.45 14.17 11.78
N ALA A 111 8.64 14.04 12.36
CA ALA A 111 9.78 14.89 12.01
C ALA A 111 10.31 14.66 10.59
N ASP A 112 10.02 13.49 10.02
CA ASP A 112 10.44 13.12 8.66
C ASP A 112 9.40 13.50 7.60
N LEU A 113 8.26 14.10 8.00
CA LEU A 113 7.18 14.46 7.08
C LEU A 113 7.62 15.57 6.12
N PRO A 114 7.47 15.37 4.80
CA PRO A 114 7.86 16.36 3.82
C PRO A 114 6.89 17.55 3.77
N GLU A 115 7.38 18.69 3.30
CA GLU A 115 6.55 19.77 2.82
C GLU A 115 5.92 19.37 1.47
N ILE A 116 4.60 19.55 1.35
CA ILE A 116 3.86 19.17 0.16
C ILE A 116 3.43 20.42 -0.62
N GLY A 117 3.98 20.59 -1.81
CA GLY A 117 3.66 21.71 -2.71
C GLY A 117 2.23 21.66 -3.28
N ASP A 118 1.74 22.78 -3.79
CA ASP A 118 0.38 22.92 -4.33
C ASP A 118 0.14 22.15 -5.65
N ASP A 119 1.21 21.71 -6.32
CA ASP A 119 1.14 20.85 -7.50
C ASP A 119 0.71 19.42 -7.17
N CYS A 120 0.83 18.98 -5.92
CA CYS A 120 0.31 17.70 -5.46
C CYS A 120 -1.21 17.81 -5.28
N ARG A 121 -1.97 17.13 -6.14
CA ARG A 121 -3.44 17.20 -6.18
C ARG A 121 -4.12 16.05 -5.46
N ALA A 122 -3.42 14.93 -5.30
CA ALA A 122 -3.94 13.75 -4.64
C ALA A 122 -2.83 13.01 -3.90
N MET A 123 -3.22 12.29 -2.84
CA MET A 123 -2.34 11.43 -2.07
C MET A 123 -2.95 10.04 -1.92
N HIS A 124 -2.11 9.01 -2.00
CA HIS A 124 -2.51 7.62 -1.82
C HIS A 124 -1.79 7.04 -0.61
N PHE A 125 -2.55 6.40 0.28
CA PHE A 125 -2.06 5.77 1.50
C PHE A 125 -2.51 4.31 1.54
N GLY A 126 -1.72 3.46 2.20
CA GLY A 126 -2.20 2.10 2.38
C GLY A 126 -1.21 1.09 2.92
N ALA A 127 -1.74 -0.10 2.96
CA ALA A 127 -1.10 -1.37 3.18
C ALA A 127 -0.40 -1.52 4.55
N ILE A 128 0.63 -2.34 4.59
CA ILE A 128 1.27 -2.75 5.84
C ILE A 128 1.94 -1.60 6.59
N SER A 129 2.29 -0.51 5.91
CA SER A 129 2.87 0.68 6.55
C SER A 129 1.94 1.37 7.55
N LEU A 130 0.64 1.08 7.51
CA LEU A 130 -0.35 1.61 8.45
C LEU A 130 -0.45 0.78 9.74
N ILE A 131 0.25 -0.35 9.84
CA ILE A 131 0.14 -1.29 10.97
C ILE A 131 1.14 -0.98 12.07
N PRO A 132 2.49 -1.00 11.82
CA PRO A 132 3.48 -0.84 12.88
C PRO A 132 3.67 0.61 13.30
N GLU A 133 4.30 0.78 14.46
CA GLU A 133 4.70 2.09 14.96
C GLU A 133 6.22 2.28 14.79
N PRO A 134 6.69 3.53 14.61
CA PRO A 134 5.92 4.79 14.58
C PRO A 134 5.30 5.14 13.22
N CYS A 135 5.65 4.45 12.13
CA CYS A 135 5.24 4.84 10.77
C CYS A 135 3.71 4.90 10.60
N GLY A 136 2.95 3.99 11.20
CA GLY A 136 1.50 4.00 11.08
C GLY A 136 0.88 5.29 11.63
N SER A 137 1.32 5.78 12.79
CA SER A 137 0.91 7.08 13.33
C SER A 137 1.39 8.24 12.47
N THR A 138 2.58 8.14 11.88
CA THR A 138 3.16 9.15 11.00
C THR A 138 2.35 9.31 9.71
N TYR A 139 1.98 8.21 9.05
CA TYR A 139 1.13 8.27 7.86
C TYR A 139 -0.29 8.75 8.18
N GLU A 140 -0.86 8.36 9.34
CA GLU A 140 -2.14 8.89 9.81
C GLU A 140 -2.06 10.41 9.99
N ALA A 141 -1.03 10.94 10.66
CA ALA A 141 -0.81 12.36 10.86
C ALA A 141 -0.68 13.12 9.52
N LEU A 142 0.07 12.57 8.56
CA LEU A 142 0.21 13.15 7.23
C LEU A 142 -1.15 13.23 6.50
N LEU A 143 -1.92 12.15 6.51
CA LEU A 143 -3.26 12.13 5.92
C LEU A 143 -4.15 13.20 6.56
N MET A 144 -4.21 13.25 7.88
CA MET A 144 -5.03 14.24 8.59
C MET A 144 -4.61 15.69 8.30
N ARG A 145 -3.31 15.94 8.13
CA ARG A 145 -2.77 17.27 7.77
C ARG A 145 -3.21 17.73 6.37
N GLU A 146 -3.36 16.80 5.44
CA GLU A 146 -3.54 17.09 4.01
C GLU A 146 -4.97 16.87 3.50
N ALA A 147 -5.84 16.18 4.24
CA ALA A 147 -7.16 15.74 3.79
C ALA A 147 -8.10 16.86 3.32
N ASP A 148 -8.04 18.05 3.96
CA ASP A 148 -8.90 19.17 3.58
C ASP A 148 -8.34 19.98 2.38
N LYS A 149 -7.16 19.60 1.87
CA LYS A 149 -6.45 20.32 0.78
C LYS A 149 -6.36 19.52 -0.51
N ARG A 150 -6.48 18.20 -0.44
CA ARG A 150 -6.14 17.26 -1.54
C ARG A 150 -7.10 16.10 -1.56
N VAL A 151 -7.22 15.47 -2.71
CA VAL A 151 -7.93 14.18 -2.82
C VAL A 151 -7.13 13.10 -2.10
N ILE A 152 -7.77 12.40 -1.19
CA ILE A 152 -7.18 11.28 -0.44
C ILE A 152 -7.73 9.96 -0.94
N SER A 153 -6.82 9.08 -1.35
CA SER A 153 -7.10 7.67 -1.65
C SER A 153 -6.49 6.78 -0.57
N LEU A 154 -7.27 5.85 -0.05
CA LEU A 154 -6.85 4.88 0.96
C LEU A 154 -7.17 3.45 0.52
N ASP A 155 -6.15 2.58 0.50
CA ASP A 155 -6.28 1.14 0.35
C ASP A 155 -5.68 0.47 1.60
N PRO A 156 -6.47 0.05 2.58
CA PRO A 156 -5.97 -0.60 3.79
C PRO A 156 -5.19 -1.87 3.50
N ASN A 157 -5.56 -2.60 2.45
CA ASN A 157 -4.91 -3.82 1.98
C ASN A 157 -4.53 -4.74 3.16
N ILE A 158 -5.57 -5.16 3.88
CA ILE A 158 -5.46 -5.82 5.19
C ILE A 158 -4.62 -7.08 5.12
N ARG A 159 -3.70 -7.20 6.06
CA ARG A 159 -2.85 -8.38 6.23
C ARG A 159 -2.94 -8.86 7.69
N PRO A 160 -3.91 -9.73 8.03
CA PRO A 160 -4.19 -10.11 9.42
C PRO A 160 -2.98 -10.64 10.16
N SER A 161 -2.06 -11.33 9.47
CA SER A 161 -0.84 -11.89 10.05
C SER A 161 0.13 -10.84 10.60
N PHE A 162 0.03 -9.58 10.19
CA PHE A 162 0.85 -8.47 10.69
C PHE A 162 0.19 -7.67 11.79
N ILE A 163 -1.13 -7.81 11.95
CA ILE A 163 -1.91 -7.01 12.88
C ILE A 163 -1.85 -7.66 14.25
N THR A 164 -1.06 -7.09 15.15
CA THR A 164 -0.93 -7.56 16.53
C THR A 164 -2.04 -7.03 17.45
N ASP A 165 -2.66 -5.90 17.10
CA ASP A 165 -3.76 -5.27 17.81
C ASP A 165 -4.84 -4.87 16.79
N ALA A 166 -5.83 -5.76 16.61
CA ALA A 166 -6.87 -5.60 15.62
C ALA A 166 -7.77 -4.37 15.88
N ASP A 167 -8.08 -4.08 17.14
CA ASP A 167 -8.96 -2.98 17.51
C ASP A 167 -8.27 -1.62 17.29
N LYS A 168 -6.99 -1.52 17.67
CA LYS A 168 -6.19 -0.32 17.40
C LYS A 168 -6.05 -0.07 15.90
N HIS A 169 -5.76 -1.11 15.11
CA HIS A 169 -5.64 -0.96 13.65
C HIS A 169 -6.97 -0.61 13.00
N ARG A 170 -8.07 -1.26 13.40
CA ARG A 170 -9.42 -0.94 12.91
C ARG A 170 -9.78 0.53 13.16
N ALA A 171 -9.60 0.98 14.40
CA ALA A 171 -9.86 2.36 14.78
C ALA A 171 -9.03 3.37 13.98
N ARG A 172 -7.75 3.05 13.67
CA ARG A 172 -6.91 3.88 12.78
C ARG A 172 -7.50 3.96 11.39
N ILE A 173 -7.80 2.81 10.77
CA ILE A 173 -8.35 2.80 9.41
C ILE A 173 -9.70 3.53 9.35
N GLU A 174 -10.57 3.38 10.33
CA GLU A 174 -11.84 4.10 10.40
C GLU A 174 -11.65 5.63 10.46
N ARG A 175 -10.70 6.11 11.28
CA ARG A 175 -10.38 7.56 11.32
C ARG A 175 -9.83 8.07 9.99
N MET A 176 -8.93 7.32 9.36
CA MET A 176 -8.36 7.69 8.06
C MET A 176 -9.41 7.63 6.96
N ALA A 177 -10.27 6.59 6.96
CA ALA A 177 -11.35 6.41 6.00
C ALA A 177 -12.39 7.54 6.07
N ALA A 178 -12.70 8.06 7.26
CA ALA A 178 -13.60 9.20 7.43
C ALA A 178 -13.07 10.51 6.81
N LYS A 179 -11.80 10.55 6.40
CA LYS A 179 -11.14 11.68 5.72
C LYS A 179 -10.74 11.36 4.27
N ALA A 180 -10.94 10.14 3.84
CA ALA A 180 -10.58 9.72 2.48
C ALA A 180 -11.76 9.94 1.51
N ASP A 181 -11.44 10.47 0.32
CA ASP A 181 -12.40 10.63 -0.78
C ASP A 181 -12.62 9.31 -1.52
N ILE A 182 -11.56 8.52 -1.67
CA ILE A 182 -11.56 7.26 -2.39
C ILE A 182 -11.09 6.14 -1.46
N LEU A 183 -11.95 5.16 -1.25
CA LEU A 183 -11.61 3.94 -0.51
C LEU A 183 -11.56 2.76 -1.46
N LYS A 184 -10.49 1.97 -1.43
CA LYS A 184 -10.44 0.69 -2.13
C LYS A 184 -10.30 -0.44 -1.12
N PHE A 185 -11.05 -1.49 -1.31
CA PHE A 185 -11.00 -2.73 -0.54
C PHE A 185 -11.00 -3.93 -1.49
N SER A 186 -10.45 -5.05 -1.06
CA SER A 186 -10.88 -6.34 -1.56
C SER A 186 -12.14 -6.79 -0.79
N ASP A 187 -12.84 -7.80 -1.28
CA ASP A 187 -13.91 -8.46 -0.53
C ASP A 187 -13.40 -9.05 0.80
N GLU A 188 -12.19 -9.63 0.80
CA GLU A 188 -11.52 -10.15 1.99
C GLU A 188 -11.20 -9.02 3.01
N ASP A 189 -10.76 -7.85 2.54
CA ASP A 189 -10.54 -6.69 3.41
C ASP A 189 -11.83 -6.31 4.14
N LEU A 190 -12.96 -6.25 3.42
CA LEU A 190 -14.25 -5.91 4.00
C LEU A 190 -14.74 -6.92 5.04
N ASP A 191 -14.45 -8.20 4.83
CA ASP A 191 -14.80 -9.25 5.78
C ASP A 191 -14.03 -9.11 7.10
N TRP A 192 -12.77 -8.64 7.03
CA TRP A 192 -11.97 -8.39 8.22
C TRP A 192 -12.56 -7.29 9.14
N PHE A 193 -13.27 -6.30 8.57
CA PHE A 193 -13.94 -5.27 9.37
C PHE A 193 -15.17 -5.81 10.12
N GLY A 194 -15.67 -6.99 9.79
CA GLY A 194 -16.82 -7.61 10.45
C GLY A 194 -18.15 -6.90 10.17
N LEU A 195 -18.24 -6.13 9.10
CA LEU A 195 -19.46 -5.47 8.70
C LEU A 195 -20.50 -6.51 8.26
N GLU A 196 -21.71 -6.42 8.82
CA GLU A 196 -22.81 -7.28 8.43
C GLU A 196 -23.48 -6.84 7.11
N GLY A 197 -24.24 -7.74 6.50
CA GLY A 197 -25.02 -7.47 5.30
C GLY A 197 -24.32 -7.85 3.99
N ALA A 198 -24.99 -7.54 2.89
CA ALA A 198 -24.47 -7.76 1.55
C ALA A 198 -23.36 -6.76 1.21
N LEU A 199 -22.60 -7.05 0.13
CA LEU A 199 -21.51 -6.19 -0.32
C LEU A 199 -21.94 -4.73 -0.53
N ASP A 200 -23.16 -4.53 -1.05
CA ASP A 200 -23.75 -3.20 -1.24
C ASP A 200 -23.95 -2.46 0.10
N ASP A 201 -24.33 -3.17 1.17
CA ASP A 201 -24.52 -2.57 2.49
C ASP A 201 -23.18 -2.16 3.11
N LYS A 202 -22.15 -3.02 2.96
CA LYS A 202 -20.78 -2.73 3.37
C LYS A 202 -20.21 -1.50 2.62
N ALA A 203 -20.45 -1.40 1.31
CA ALA A 203 -20.02 -0.23 0.53
C ALA A 203 -20.73 1.06 0.98
N ARG A 204 -22.04 1.00 1.21
CA ARG A 204 -22.82 2.14 1.69
C ARG A 204 -22.40 2.61 3.08
N HIS A 205 -21.97 1.71 3.95
CA HIS A 205 -21.38 2.07 5.24
C HIS A 205 -20.22 3.05 5.06
N TRP A 206 -19.29 2.76 4.16
CA TRP A 206 -18.13 3.61 3.93
C TRP A 206 -18.46 4.92 3.17
N ILE A 207 -19.45 4.89 2.27
CA ILE A 207 -19.98 6.12 1.66
C ILE A 207 -20.62 7.02 2.76
N ALA A 208 -21.38 6.45 3.66
CA ALA A 208 -21.99 7.19 4.77
C ALA A 208 -20.94 7.72 5.77
N ALA A 209 -19.80 7.05 5.88
CA ALA A 209 -18.66 7.49 6.70
C ALA A 209 -17.90 8.68 6.08
N GLY A 210 -18.13 9.04 4.80
CA GLY A 210 -17.56 10.23 4.17
C GLY A 210 -16.93 10.00 2.79
N ALA A 211 -16.71 8.76 2.37
CA ALA A 211 -16.09 8.49 1.07
C ALA A 211 -16.99 8.91 -0.11
N SER A 212 -16.41 9.55 -1.10
CA SER A 212 -17.09 9.89 -2.36
C SER A 212 -17.15 8.71 -3.32
N LEU A 213 -16.16 7.82 -3.25
CA LEU A 213 -16.04 6.63 -4.08
C LEU A 213 -15.52 5.46 -3.22
N VAL A 214 -16.23 4.34 -3.26
CA VAL A 214 -15.75 3.06 -2.72
C VAL A 214 -15.57 2.08 -3.86
N VAL A 215 -14.37 1.51 -3.99
CA VAL A 215 -14.02 0.51 -5.00
C VAL A 215 -13.79 -0.82 -4.31
N ILE A 216 -14.47 -1.88 -4.76
CA ILE A 216 -14.33 -3.22 -4.21
C ILE A 216 -13.84 -4.16 -5.32
N THR A 217 -12.66 -4.76 -5.11
CA THR A 217 -12.11 -5.78 -6.01
C THR A 217 -12.49 -7.17 -5.53
N ARG A 218 -12.86 -8.05 -6.48
CA ARG A 218 -13.32 -9.43 -6.23
C ARG A 218 -12.49 -10.44 -7.03
N GLY A 219 -11.20 -10.29 -6.96
CA GLY A 219 -10.26 -11.17 -7.65
C GLY A 219 -10.55 -11.33 -9.14
N SER A 220 -10.80 -12.56 -9.59
CA SER A 220 -11.11 -12.90 -10.98
C SER A 220 -12.53 -12.58 -11.42
N ASP A 221 -13.44 -12.22 -10.50
CA ASP A 221 -14.85 -11.98 -10.81
C ASP A 221 -15.07 -10.60 -11.43
N SER A 222 -14.90 -9.57 -10.60
CA SER A 222 -15.21 -8.20 -11.01
C SER A 222 -14.58 -7.15 -10.09
N THR A 223 -14.64 -5.90 -10.53
CA THR A 223 -14.43 -4.72 -9.69
C THR A 223 -15.70 -3.90 -9.66
N ILE A 224 -16.14 -3.47 -8.49
CA ILE A 224 -17.37 -2.71 -8.30
C ILE A 224 -17.03 -1.34 -7.72
N GLY A 225 -17.50 -0.28 -8.36
CA GLY A 225 -17.42 1.11 -7.88
C GLY A 225 -18.77 1.58 -7.35
N TYR A 226 -18.77 2.22 -6.18
CA TYR A 226 -19.96 2.79 -5.55
C TYR A 226 -19.75 4.26 -5.25
N THR A 227 -20.75 5.05 -5.57
CA THR A 227 -20.92 6.43 -5.10
C THR A 227 -22.23 6.54 -4.32
N ALA A 228 -22.58 7.71 -3.82
CA ALA A 228 -23.84 7.93 -3.14
C ALA A 228 -25.07 7.59 -4.03
N THR A 229 -24.95 7.70 -5.35
CA THR A 229 -26.07 7.58 -6.28
C THR A 229 -25.89 6.51 -7.36
N GLN A 230 -24.70 5.95 -7.51
CA GLN A 230 -24.37 5.03 -8.61
C GLN A 230 -23.63 3.79 -8.12
N LYS A 231 -23.83 2.69 -8.84
CA LYS A 231 -23.07 1.46 -8.76
C LYS A 231 -22.66 1.07 -10.18
N VAL A 232 -21.38 0.79 -10.38
CA VAL A 232 -20.85 0.30 -11.65
C VAL A 232 -20.05 -0.95 -11.37
N GLU A 233 -20.30 -2.03 -12.12
CA GLU A 233 -19.55 -3.27 -12.04
C GLU A 233 -18.87 -3.56 -13.36
N VAL A 234 -17.59 -3.91 -13.30
CA VAL A 234 -16.77 -4.26 -14.46
C VAL A 234 -16.19 -5.65 -14.22
N ALA A 235 -16.46 -6.57 -15.11
CA ALA A 235 -15.90 -7.93 -15.05
C ALA A 235 -14.38 -7.88 -15.21
N SER A 236 -13.68 -8.75 -14.47
CA SER A 236 -12.22 -8.90 -14.63
C SER A 236 -11.88 -9.53 -15.98
N GLU A 237 -10.83 -9.05 -16.62
CA GLU A 237 -10.29 -9.67 -17.81
C GLU A 237 -9.73 -11.06 -17.48
N LYS A 238 -10.05 -12.04 -18.34
CA LYS A 238 -9.50 -13.38 -18.21
C LYS A 238 -8.08 -13.42 -18.75
N VAL A 239 -7.13 -13.64 -17.86
CA VAL A 239 -5.72 -13.77 -18.20
C VAL A 239 -5.18 -15.11 -17.73
N GLU A 240 -4.13 -15.60 -18.42
CA GLU A 240 -3.34 -16.72 -17.91
C GLU A 240 -2.43 -16.17 -16.79
N VAL A 241 -2.60 -16.72 -15.58
CA VAL A 241 -1.79 -16.31 -14.42
C VAL A 241 -0.39 -16.92 -14.56
N VAL A 242 0.61 -16.08 -14.74
CA VAL A 242 2.02 -16.47 -14.85
C VAL A 242 2.72 -16.38 -13.49
N ASP A 243 2.41 -15.34 -12.73
CA ASP A 243 2.96 -15.08 -11.40
C ASP A 243 1.97 -14.24 -10.59
N THR A 244 1.92 -14.44 -9.29
CA THR A 244 1.06 -13.69 -8.35
C THR A 244 1.87 -12.91 -7.30
N VAL A 245 3.20 -12.85 -7.44
CA VAL A 245 4.12 -12.16 -6.52
C VAL A 245 4.71 -10.92 -7.18
#